data_2016fad98321378f1ec3e66478e6f62e
#
_entry.id   2016fad98321378f1ec3e66478e6f62e
#
_cell.length_a   1.000
_cell.length_b   1.000
_cell.length_c   1.000
_cell.angle_alpha   90.00
_cell.angle_beta   90.00
_cell.angle_gamma   90.00
#
_symmetry.space_group_name_H-M   'P 1'
#
loop_
_entity.id
_entity.type
_entity.pdbx_description
1 polymer ?
#
loop_
_entity_poly.entity_id
_entity_poly.type
_entity_poly.pdbx_seq_one_letter_code
_entity_poly.pdbx_strand_id
1 'polypeptide(L)'
;GWFKENWQREKMVALGLPDFAPVQNNVSFNSSVGATRGIHAEPWDKLVSLATGRIFGAWVDLRAGSGFGRCFTVEMGPETAVFVPRGVGNAFQTLTDQTAYSYLVNDHWTPAAKDSYTFVNLADETLAINWPIPLERSELSAADRSHPRLADVTPVEPKQILIIGAAGQLGRALSTMIPAAASTTR
;
A
#
# COMPACT_ATOMS: atom_id res chain seq x y z
N GLY A 1 -27.04 -13.40 -5.33
CA GLY A 1 -25.64 -13.67 -5.04
C GLY A 1 -24.75 -13.14 -6.18
N TRP A 2 -23.45 -13.10 -5.98
CA TRP A 2 -22.47 -12.69 -6.97
C TRP A 2 -21.22 -13.57 -6.88
N PHE A 3 -20.47 -13.65 -7.97
CA PHE A 3 -19.17 -14.30 -8.05
C PHE A 3 -18.15 -13.26 -8.54
N LYS A 4 -16.97 -13.22 -7.94
CA LYS A 4 -15.88 -12.34 -8.31
C LYS A 4 -14.59 -13.15 -8.47
N GLU A 5 -13.98 -13.08 -9.65
CA GLU A 5 -12.59 -13.46 -9.84
C GLU A 5 -11.74 -12.33 -9.26
N ASN A 6 -11.32 -12.48 -8.01
CA ASN A 6 -10.64 -11.40 -7.28
C ASN A 6 -9.21 -11.15 -7.75
N TRP A 7 -8.57 -12.18 -8.30
CA TRP A 7 -7.23 -12.11 -8.85
C TRP A 7 -7.05 -13.13 -9.99
N GLN A 8 -6.54 -12.65 -11.12
CA GLN A 8 -6.05 -13.50 -12.20
C GLN A 8 -4.88 -12.77 -12.87
N ARG A 9 -3.67 -13.32 -12.70
CA ARG A 9 -2.41 -12.68 -13.07
C ARG A 9 -2.38 -12.21 -14.52
N GLU A 10 -2.68 -13.09 -15.47
CA GLU A 10 -2.59 -12.78 -16.89
C GLU A 10 -3.54 -11.65 -17.30
N LYS A 11 -4.79 -11.69 -16.82
CA LYS A 11 -5.78 -10.65 -17.10
C LYS A 11 -5.37 -9.30 -16.49
N MET A 12 -4.91 -9.31 -15.25
CA MET A 12 -4.53 -8.08 -14.54
C MET A 12 -3.31 -7.43 -15.19
N VAL A 13 -2.30 -8.22 -15.57
CA VAL A 13 -1.12 -7.73 -16.28
C VAL A 13 -1.49 -7.21 -17.67
N ALA A 14 -2.37 -7.89 -18.40
CA ALA A 14 -2.87 -7.43 -19.69
C ALA A 14 -3.65 -6.11 -19.61
N LEU A 15 -4.29 -5.81 -18.46
CA LEU A 15 -4.95 -4.55 -18.16
C LEU A 15 -3.99 -3.46 -17.67
N GLY A 16 -2.68 -3.73 -17.62
CA GLY A 16 -1.65 -2.76 -17.24
C GLY A 16 -1.26 -2.76 -15.76
N LEU A 17 -1.76 -3.71 -14.96
CA LEU A 17 -1.29 -3.87 -13.58
C LEU A 17 0.15 -4.38 -13.57
N PRO A 18 1.04 -3.88 -12.70
CA PRO A 18 2.37 -4.46 -12.55
C PRO A 18 2.31 -5.95 -12.19
N ASP A 19 3.19 -6.75 -12.77
CA ASP A 19 3.36 -8.15 -12.39
C ASP A 19 4.14 -8.25 -11.08
N PHE A 20 3.44 -8.09 -9.96
CA PHE A 20 4.06 -8.01 -8.63
C PHE A 20 4.17 -9.36 -7.92
N ALA A 21 3.80 -10.47 -8.58
CA ALA A 21 3.95 -11.84 -8.09
C ALA A 21 3.47 -12.04 -6.63
N PRO A 22 2.18 -11.89 -6.33
CA PRO A 22 1.67 -12.01 -4.96
C PRO A 22 1.88 -13.41 -4.39
N VAL A 23 2.29 -13.50 -3.13
CA VAL A 23 2.58 -14.75 -2.40
C VAL A 23 1.73 -14.95 -1.15
N GLN A 24 1.04 -13.90 -0.67
CA GLN A 24 0.18 -13.99 0.50
C GLN A 24 -1.10 -13.18 0.29
N ASN A 25 -2.22 -13.73 0.76
CA ASN A 25 -3.50 -13.03 0.82
C ASN A 25 -3.93 -12.87 2.28
N ASN A 26 -4.32 -11.66 2.65
CA ASN A 26 -4.85 -11.34 3.97
C ASN A 26 -6.28 -10.83 3.85
N VAL A 27 -7.09 -11.12 4.85
CA VAL A 27 -8.46 -10.60 4.97
C VAL A 27 -8.63 -9.98 6.35
N SER A 28 -9.05 -8.72 6.39
CA SER A 28 -9.49 -8.03 7.60
C SER A 28 -11.02 -7.92 7.57
N PHE A 29 -11.67 -8.55 8.52
CA PHE A 29 -13.11 -8.44 8.70
C PHE A 29 -13.43 -7.38 9.76
N ASN A 30 -14.33 -6.46 9.41
CA ASN A 30 -14.74 -5.35 10.26
C ASN A 30 -16.24 -5.40 10.40
N SER A 31 -16.71 -5.67 11.62
CA SER A 31 -18.14 -5.90 11.89
C SER A 31 -19.00 -4.64 11.83
N SER A 32 -18.40 -3.48 12.13
CA SER A 32 -19.12 -2.22 12.28
C SER A 32 -18.65 -1.15 11.31
N VAL A 33 -19.55 -0.27 10.94
CA VAL A 33 -19.24 1.00 10.26
C VAL A 33 -18.32 1.86 11.13
N GLY A 34 -17.40 2.61 10.50
CA GLY A 34 -16.47 3.52 11.18
C GLY A 34 -15.18 2.86 11.69
N ALA A 35 -14.98 1.56 11.48
CA ALA A 35 -13.67 0.95 11.73
C ALA A 35 -12.62 1.58 10.81
N THR A 36 -11.63 2.25 11.42
CA THR A 36 -10.61 3.00 10.68
C THR A 36 -9.23 2.45 11.02
N ARG A 37 -8.40 2.19 10.00
CA ARG A 37 -7.07 1.59 10.13
C ARG A 37 -6.09 2.33 9.23
N GLY A 38 -4.86 2.52 9.70
CA GLY A 38 -3.79 3.16 8.90
C GLY A 38 -3.10 4.28 9.69
N ILE A 39 -2.32 5.10 9.04
CA ILE A 39 -1.77 4.97 7.68
C ILE A 39 -0.53 4.11 7.78
N HIS A 40 -0.49 2.98 7.08
CA HIS A 40 0.62 2.03 7.16
C HIS A 40 1.27 1.86 5.79
N ALA A 41 2.54 2.23 5.63
CA ALA A 41 3.35 1.88 4.47
C ALA A 41 4.21 0.67 4.82
N GLU A 42 3.97 -0.41 4.14
CA GLU A 42 4.66 -1.68 4.33
C GLU A 42 5.74 -1.89 3.26
N PRO A 43 6.74 -2.78 3.50
CA PRO A 43 7.89 -2.95 2.60
C PRO A 43 7.59 -3.78 1.34
N TRP A 44 6.33 -3.92 0.93
CA TRP A 44 5.87 -4.70 -0.23
C TRP A 44 4.78 -3.99 -1.02
N ASP A 45 4.53 -4.49 -2.23
CA ASP A 45 3.42 -4.06 -3.06
C ASP A 45 2.14 -4.80 -2.65
N LYS A 46 0.99 -4.15 -2.81
CA LYS A 46 -0.33 -4.70 -2.48
C LYS A 46 -1.32 -4.54 -3.63
N LEU A 47 -2.25 -5.48 -3.73
CA LEU A 47 -3.51 -5.27 -4.42
C LEU A 47 -4.63 -5.34 -3.38
N VAL A 48 -5.26 -4.21 -3.13
CA VAL A 48 -6.37 -4.05 -2.19
C VAL A 48 -7.70 -4.24 -2.92
N SER A 49 -8.62 -4.98 -2.31
CA SER A 49 -9.97 -5.19 -2.80
C SER A 49 -10.93 -5.43 -1.65
N LEU A 50 -12.24 -5.46 -1.92
CA LEU A 50 -13.24 -5.85 -0.94
C LEU A 50 -13.96 -7.13 -1.38
N ALA A 51 -14.19 -8.03 -0.42
CA ALA A 51 -15.11 -9.14 -0.63
C ALA A 51 -16.56 -8.73 -0.33
N THR A 52 -16.78 -7.90 0.69
CA THR A 52 -18.08 -7.33 1.03
C THR A 52 -17.92 -5.91 1.58
N GLY A 53 -18.99 -5.16 1.59
CA GLY A 53 -19.07 -3.84 2.21
C GLY A 53 -18.51 -2.71 1.31
N ARG A 54 -18.36 -1.54 1.92
CA ARG A 54 -17.81 -0.32 1.30
C ARG A 54 -16.84 0.35 2.26
N ILE A 55 -15.82 0.98 1.69
CA ILE A 55 -14.86 1.77 2.44
C ILE A 55 -14.65 3.14 1.79
N PHE A 56 -14.20 4.10 2.59
CA PHE A 56 -13.41 5.23 2.15
C PHE A 56 -11.93 4.85 2.31
N GLY A 57 -11.22 4.76 1.20
CA GLY A 57 -9.79 4.45 1.19
C GLY A 57 -8.95 5.73 1.05
N ALA A 58 -7.79 5.76 1.71
CA ALA A 58 -6.82 6.83 1.61
C ALA A 58 -5.41 6.24 1.42
N TRP A 59 -4.69 6.75 0.43
CA TRP A 59 -3.32 6.34 0.11
C TRP A 59 -2.42 7.55 0.08
N VAL A 60 -1.30 7.47 0.78
CA VAL A 60 -0.36 8.57 0.95
C VAL A 60 1.00 8.15 0.41
N ASP A 61 1.56 8.90 -0.51
CA ASP A 61 2.92 8.63 -1.00
C ASP A 61 3.93 9.02 0.07
N LEU A 62 4.60 8.01 0.66
CA LEU A 62 5.64 8.20 1.67
C LEU A 62 7.05 7.93 1.11
N ARG A 63 7.17 7.77 -0.21
CA ARG A 63 8.46 7.56 -0.87
C ARG A 63 9.24 8.86 -0.97
N ALA A 64 10.56 8.78 -0.84
CA ALA A 64 11.45 9.92 -1.06
C ALA A 64 11.25 10.50 -2.47
N GLY A 65 11.12 11.83 -2.57
CA GLY A 65 10.93 12.55 -3.81
C GLY A 65 9.81 13.59 -3.78
N SER A 66 9.49 14.16 -4.94
CA SER A 66 8.52 15.26 -5.08
C SER A 66 7.06 14.85 -4.84
N GLY A 67 6.79 13.56 -4.72
CA GLY A 67 5.46 13.01 -4.41
C GLY A 67 5.18 12.84 -2.91
N PHE A 68 6.20 12.98 -2.04
CA PHE A 68 6.06 12.77 -0.60
C PHE A 68 4.91 13.60 -0.02
N GLY A 69 4.03 12.93 0.72
CA GLY A 69 2.84 13.52 1.32
C GLY A 69 1.64 13.69 0.37
N ARG A 70 1.75 13.38 -0.91
CA ARG A 70 0.57 13.39 -1.80
C ARG A 70 -0.42 12.32 -1.38
N CYS A 71 -1.68 12.72 -1.26
CA CYS A 71 -2.77 11.86 -0.84
C CYS A 71 -3.76 11.63 -1.98
N PHE A 72 -4.20 10.37 -2.13
CA PHE A 72 -5.30 9.98 -3.01
C PHE A 72 -6.38 9.31 -2.16
N THR A 73 -7.63 9.69 -2.36
CA THR A 73 -8.78 9.12 -1.65
C THR A 73 -9.86 8.68 -2.62
N VAL A 74 -10.55 7.60 -2.29
CA VAL A 74 -11.71 7.13 -3.08
C VAL A 74 -12.61 6.25 -2.21
N GLU A 75 -13.92 6.36 -2.43
CA GLU A 75 -14.86 5.34 -1.95
C GLU A 75 -14.82 4.14 -2.88
N MET A 76 -14.78 2.94 -2.30
CA MET A 76 -14.76 1.71 -3.09
C MET A 76 -15.62 0.61 -2.46
N GLY A 77 -16.17 -0.21 -3.32
CA GLY A 77 -16.88 -1.44 -3.00
C GLY A 77 -16.22 -2.65 -3.66
N PRO A 78 -16.91 -3.80 -3.69
CA PRO A 78 -16.38 -5.04 -4.28
C PRO A 78 -16.03 -4.95 -5.77
N GLU A 79 -16.58 -3.96 -6.48
CA GLU A 79 -16.33 -3.71 -7.91
C GLU A 79 -14.96 -3.10 -8.21
N THR A 80 -14.27 -2.60 -7.17
CA THR A 80 -13.01 -1.84 -7.32
C THR A 80 -11.85 -2.56 -6.66
N ALA A 81 -10.65 -2.46 -7.26
CA ALA A 81 -9.40 -2.83 -6.64
C ALA A 81 -8.36 -1.70 -6.85
N VAL A 82 -7.45 -1.55 -5.89
CA VAL A 82 -6.39 -0.53 -5.92
C VAL A 82 -5.04 -1.21 -5.74
N PHE A 83 -4.14 -0.95 -6.69
CA PHE A 83 -2.74 -1.36 -6.55
C PHE A 83 -1.98 -0.29 -5.75
N VAL A 84 -1.33 -0.73 -4.68
CA VAL A 84 -0.60 0.11 -3.74
C VAL A 84 0.87 -0.28 -3.80
N PRO A 85 1.73 0.51 -4.46
CA PRO A 85 3.17 0.24 -4.50
C PRO A 85 3.80 0.32 -3.10
N ARG A 86 4.89 -0.42 -2.91
CA ARG A 86 5.76 -0.27 -1.73
C ARG A 86 6.07 1.19 -1.43
N GLY A 87 5.98 1.58 -0.15
CA GLY A 87 6.24 2.94 0.31
C GLY A 87 5.06 3.89 0.16
N VAL A 88 3.93 3.41 -0.39
CA VAL A 88 2.66 4.15 -0.32
C VAL A 88 1.90 3.70 0.92
N GLY A 89 1.63 4.62 1.81
CA GLY A 89 0.84 4.39 3.01
C GLY A 89 -0.62 4.10 2.65
N ASN A 90 -1.20 3.14 3.32
CA ASN A 90 -2.56 2.66 3.09
C ASN A 90 -3.40 2.85 4.34
N ALA A 91 -4.59 3.42 4.18
CA ALA A 91 -5.59 3.56 5.22
C ALA A 91 -6.99 3.34 4.66
N PHE A 92 -7.91 2.96 5.53
CA PHE A 92 -9.32 2.87 5.16
C PHE A 92 -10.23 3.16 6.36
N GLN A 93 -11.45 3.57 6.06
CA GLN A 93 -12.56 3.68 7.00
C GLN A 93 -13.76 2.93 6.43
N THR A 94 -14.36 2.02 7.20
CA THR A 94 -15.56 1.28 6.77
C THR A 94 -16.78 2.20 6.73
N LEU A 95 -17.52 2.14 5.62
CA LEU A 95 -18.75 2.89 5.40
C LEU A 95 -20.01 2.04 5.58
N THR A 96 -19.83 0.72 5.67
CA THR A 96 -20.91 -0.25 5.93
C THR A 96 -20.47 -1.26 6.98
N ASP A 97 -21.43 -1.89 7.62
CA ASP A 97 -21.20 -3.04 8.49
C ASP A 97 -20.70 -4.26 7.68
N GLN A 98 -20.09 -5.21 8.36
CA GLN A 98 -19.61 -6.49 7.82
C GLN A 98 -18.73 -6.33 6.59
N THR A 99 -17.81 -5.37 6.63
CA THR A 99 -16.86 -5.09 5.55
C THR A 99 -15.68 -6.05 5.62
N ALA A 100 -15.47 -6.82 4.56
CA ALA A 100 -14.34 -7.72 4.40
C ALA A 100 -13.32 -7.10 3.43
N TYR A 101 -12.25 -6.55 4.01
CA TYR A 101 -11.12 -5.92 3.32
C TYR A 101 -10.06 -6.97 3.04
N SER A 102 -9.77 -7.23 1.77
CA SER A 102 -8.80 -8.23 1.32
C SER A 102 -7.63 -7.57 0.61
N TYR A 103 -6.43 -8.08 0.84
CA TYR A 103 -5.26 -7.61 0.09
C TYR A 103 -4.25 -8.73 -0.17
N LEU A 104 -3.75 -8.74 -1.40
CA LEU A 104 -2.64 -9.57 -1.85
C LEU A 104 -1.34 -8.79 -1.64
N VAL A 105 -0.27 -9.48 -1.25
CA VAL A 105 1.07 -8.91 -1.07
C VAL A 105 2.13 -9.80 -1.70
N ASN A 106 3.24 -9.21 -2.13
CA ASN A 106 4.35 -9.91 -2.80
C ASN A 106 5.50 -10.26 -1.86
N ASP A 107 5.25 -10.28 -0.56
CA ASP A 107 6.18 -10.78 0.44
C ASP A 107 5.43 -11.43 1.61
N HIS A 108 6.12 -12.21 2.43
CA HIS A 108 5.54 -12.87 3.60
C HIS A 108 5.61 -11.97 4.83
N TRP A 109 4.48 -11.82 5.49
CA TRP A 109 4.46 -11.14 6.78
C TRP A 109 5.23 -11.95 7.84
N THR A 110 6.10 -11.27 8.57
CA THR A 110 6.76 -11.77 9.78
C THR A 110 6.72 -10.70 10.87
N PRO A 111 6.83 -11.06 12.16
CA PRO A 111 6.92 -10.05 13.23
C PRO A 111 8.03 -9.02 13.00
N ALA A 112 9.20 -9.45 12.50
CA ALA A 112 10.32 -8.58 12.19
C ALA A 112 10.07 -7.61 11.02
N ALA A 113 9.11 -7.92 10.14
CA ALA A 113 8.76 -7.01 9.05
C ALA A 113 8.22 -5.66 9.55
N LYS A 114 7.65 -5.61 10.76
CA LYS A 114 7.16 -4.37 11.37
C LYS A 114 8.24 -3.30 11.55
N ASP A 115 9.49 -3.70 11.72
CA ASP A 115 10.61 -2.77 11.87
C ASP A 115 10.91 -1.99 10.58
N SER A 116 10.37 -2.47 9.46
CA SER A 116 10.47 -1.84 8.13
C SER A 116 9.21 -1.08 7.73
N TYR A 117 8.21 -0.97 8.61
CA TYR A 117 7.00 -0.21 8.34
C TYR A 117 7.22 1.27 8.59
N THR A 118 6.58 2.08 7.77
CA THR A 118 6.44 3.52 8.01
C THR A 118 4.99 3.82 8.35
N PHE A 119 4.79 4.58 9.41
CA PHE A 119 3.45 4.93 9.91
C PHE A 119 3.24 6.43 9.88
N VAL A 120 2.01 6.86 9.60
CA VAL A 120 1.59 8.27 9.69
C VAL A 120 0.25 8.37 10.42
N ASN A 121 0.07 9.43 11.18
CA ASN A 121 -1.16 9.66 11.91
C ASN A 121 -2.33 9.95 10.98
N LEU A 122 -3.48 9.31 11.23
CA LEU A 122 -4.70 9.49 10.45
C LEU A 122 -5.27 10.92 10.51
N ALA A 123 -4.96 11.64 11.59
CA ALA A 123 -5.38 13.02 11.81
C ALA A 123 -4.28 14.05 11.48
N ASP A 124 -3.35 13.69 10.57
CA ASP A 124 -2.30 14.61 10.15
C ASP A 124 -2.90 15.81 9.39
N GLU A 125 -2.57 17.01 9.83
CA GLU A 125 -3.13 18.26 9.32
C GLU A 125 -2.64 18.58 7.91
N THR A 126 -1.42 18.15 7.57
CA THR A 126 -0.82 18.36 6.25
C THR A 126 -1.51 17.52 5.19
N LEU A 127 -1.89 16.27 5.55
CA LEU A 127 -2.61 15.37 4.67
C LEU A 127 -4.06 15.81 4.44
N ALA A 128 -4.66 16.48 5.41
CA ALA A 128 -6.02 17.04 5.38
C ALA A 128 -7.06 16.04 4.84
N ILE A 129 -6.99 14.78 5.25
CA ILE A 129 -7.92 13.73 4.79
C ILE A 129 -9.31 13.99 5.37
N ASN A 130 -10.28 14.21 4.50
CA ASN A 130 -11.68 14.42 4.88
C ASN A 130 -12.36 13.06 5.14
N TRP A 131 -12.14 12.51 6.33
CA TRP A 131 -12.78 11.25 6.73
C TRP A 131 -14.31 11.40 6.80
N PRO A 132 -15.09 10.54 6.12
CA PRO A 132 -16.55 10.61 6.14
C PRO A 132 -17.16 10.52 7.53
N ILE A 133 -16.55 9.74 8.41
CA ILE A 133 -16.90 9.67 9.82
C ILE A 133 -15.75 10.30 10.61
N PRO A 134 -16.02 11.34 11.43
CA PRO A 134 -14.98 11.97 12.24
C PRO A 134 -14.18 10.95 13.06
N LEU A 135 -12.85 11.12 13.12
CA LEU A 135 -11.96 10.15 13.77
C LEU A 135 -12.25 9.97 15.26
N GLU A 136 -12.82 10.99 15.92
CA GLU A 136 -13.25 10.94 17.31
C GLU A 136 -14.43 9.98 17.53
N ARG A 137 -15.20 9.71 16.46
CA ARG A 137 -16.34 8.80 16.45
C ARG A 137 -16.04 7.46 15.80
N SER A 138 -14.82 7.29 15.32
CA SER A 138 -14.35 6.11 14.61
C SER A 138 -13.74 5.09 15.57
N GLU A 139 -13.86 3.81 15.19
CA GLU A 139 -13.14 2.73 15.87
C GLU A 139 -11.69 2.70 15.40
N LEU A 140 -10.78 3.16 16.26
CA LEU A 140 -9.34 3.19 16.01
C LEU A 140 -8.60 2.35 17.05
N SER A 141 -7.53 1.68 16.63
CA SER A 141 -6.58 1.07 17.56
C SER A 141 -5.80 2.15 18.33
N ALA A 142 -5.28 1.80 19.51
CA ALA A 142 -4.40 2.69 20.26
C ALA A 142 -3.13 3.06 19.47
N ALA A 143 -2.60 2.13 18.69
CA ALA A 143 -1.45 2.36 17.83
C ALA A 143 -1.77 3.38 16.72
N ASP A 144 -2.88 3.22 15.99
CA ASP A 144 -3.27 4.14 14.91
C ASP A 144 -3.52 5.57 15.40
N ARG A 145 -3.90 5.73 16.69
CA ARG A 145 -4.04 7.07 17.32
C ARG A 145 -2.71 7.75 17.61
N SER A 146 -1.63 6.98 17.80
CA SER A 146 -0.33 7.46 18.29
C SER A 146 0.76 7.50 17.24
N HIS A 147 0.46 7.22 15.98
CA HIS A 147 1.44 7.32 14.91
C HIS A 147 1.99 8.74 14.74
N PRO A 148 3.25 8.90 14.26
CA PRO A 148 3.90 10.19 14.08
C PRO A 148 3.16 11.05 13.04
N ARG A 149 3.38 12.36 13.10
CA ARG A 149 2.93 13.28 12.05
C ARG A 149 3.82 13.14 10.81
N LEU A 150 3.30 13.51 9.65
CA LEU A 150 4.03 13.44 8.39
C LEU A 150 5.37 14.15 8.43
N ALA A 151 5.43 15.29 9.14
CA ALA A 151 6.65 16.08 9.32
C ALA A 151 7.77 15.33 10.07
N ASP A 152 7.42 14.34 10.88
CA ASP A 152 8.35 13.54 11.68
C ASP A 152 8.71 12.21 11.03
N VAL A 153 8.17 11.93 9.84
CA VAL A 153 8.35 10.66 9.15
C VAL A 153 9.55 10.72 8.21
N THR A 154 10.44 9.74 8.33
CA THR A 154 11.51 9.53 7.36
C THR A 154 10.92 8.94 6.08
N PRO A 155 11.10 9.58 4.90
CA PRO A 155 10.62 9.03 3.64
C PRO A 155 11.19 7.64 3.35
N VAL A 156 10.37 6.80 2.70
CA VAL A 156 10.76 5.46 2.29
C VAL A 156 11.68 5.58 1.07
N GLU A 157 12.92 5.12 1.22
CA GLU A 157 13.88 5.11 0.12
C GLU A 157 13.47 4.07 -0.95
N PRO A 158 13.69 4.38 -2.24
CA PRO A 158 13.45 3.43 -3.31
C PRO A 158 14.38 2.21 -3.16
N LYS A 159 13.95 1.05 -3.66
CA LYS A 159 14.82 -0.13 -3.72
C LYS A 159 16.04 0.21 -4.56
N GLN A 160 17.22 0.04 -4.00
CA GLN A 160 18.47 0.16 -4.73
C GLN A 160 18.78 -1.19 -5.42
N ILE A 161 19.11 -1.12 -6.69
CA ILE A 161 19.53 -2.27 -7.49
C ILE A 161 21.00 -2.07 -7.83
N LEU A 162 21.84 -3.04 -7.49
CA LEU A 162 23.26 -3.07 -7.84
C LEU A 162 23.50 -4.14 -8.90
N ILE A 163 24.02 -3.75 -10.05
CA ILE A 163 24.42 -4.70 -11.10
C ILE A 163 25.95 -4.93 -10.98
N ILE A 164 26.30 -6.14 -10.55
CA ILE A 164 27.70 -6.59 -10.49
C ILE A 164 28.08 -7.20 -11.83
N GLY A 165 29.24 -6.81 -12.38
CA GLY A 165 29.68 -7.25 -13.68
C GLY A 165 28.97 -6.51 -14.84
N ALA A 166 28.69 -5.22 -14.65
CA ALA A 166 27.98 -4.39 -15.62
C ALA A 166 28.68 -4.28 -17.00
N ALA A 167 29.99 -4.51 -17.09
CA ALA A 167 30.73 -4.54 -18.34
C ALA A 167 30.50 -5.83 -19.18
N GLY A 168 30.01 -6.90 -18.59
CA GLY A 168 29.66 -8.14 -19.29
C GLY A 168 28.42 -8.00 -20.18
N GLN A 169 28.18 -8.97 -21.05
CA GLN A 169 27.06 -8.94 -21.99
C GLN A 169 25.70 -8.81 -21.27
N LEU A 170 25.44 -9.65 -20.25
CA LEU A 170 24.23 -9.59 -19.43
C LEU A 170 24.16 -8.28 -18.62
N GLY A 171 25.28 -7.86 -18.02
CA GLY A 171 25.33 -6.62 -17.23
C GLY A 171 24.97 -5.39 -18.04
N ARG A 172 25.48 -5.28 -19.29
CA ARG A 172 25.11 -4.19 -20.21
C ARG A 172 23.61 -4.22 -20.57
N ALA A 173 23.05 -5.39 -20.85
CA ALA A 173 21.63 -5.54 -21.14
C ALA A 173 20.77 -5.12 -19.93
N LEU A 174 21.12 -5.55 -18.72
CA LEU A 174 20.42 -5.17 -17.50
C LEU A 174 20.52 -3.67 -17.20
N SER A 175 21.70 -3.05 -17.40
CA SER A 175 21.89 -1.60 -17.21
C SER A 175 21.02 -0.77 -18.17
N THR A 176 20.76 -1.29 -19.38
CA THR A 176 19.85 -0.63 -20.33
C THR A 176 18.38 -0.75 -19.89
N MET A 177 18.01 -1.92 -19.35
CA MET A 177 16.63 -2.18 -18.89
C MET A 177 16.32 -1.51 -17.54
N ILE A 178 17.34 -1.29 -16.71
CA ILE A 178 17.21 -0.73 -15.35
C ILE A 178 18.16 0.47 -15.21
N PRO A 179 17.86 1.62 -15.84
CA PRO A 179 18.77 2.76 -15.86
C PRO A 179 19.09 3.35 -14.48
N ALA A 180 18.19 3.15 -13.51
CA ALA A 180 18.35 3.63 -12.13
C ALA A 180 19.25 2.72 -11.27
N ALA A 181 19.70 1.56 -11.78
CA ALA A 181 20.54 0.66 -11.04
C ALA A 181 21.98 1.23 -10.90
N ALA A 182 22.54 1.16 -9.69
CA ALA A 182 23.98 1.34 -9.51
C ALA A 182 24.72 0.17 -10.16
N SER A 183 25.84 0.41 -10.81
CA SER A 183 26.59 -0.63 -11.52
C SER A 183 28.07 -0.63 -11.15
N THR A 184 28.70 -1.81 -11.17
CA THR A 184 30.13 -1.98 -11.00
C THR A 184 30.66 -2.96 -12.03
N THR A 185 31.89 -2.72 -12.48
CA THR A 185 32.57 -3.54 -13.49
C THR A 185 33.43 -4.66 -12.91
N ARG A 186 33.54 -4.76 -11.58
CA ARG A 186 34.29 -5.82 -10.91
C ARG A 186 33.47 -7.08 -10.71
#